data_636a9afe8bb48f89be85c96a067edbfb
#
_entry.id   636a9afe8bb48f89be85c96a067edbfb
#
_cell.length_a   1.000
_cell.length_b   1.000
_cell.length_c   1.000
_cell.angle_alpha   90.00
_cell.angle_beta   90.00
_cell.angle_gamma   90.00
#
_symmetry.space_group_name_H-M   'P 1'
#
loop_
_entity.id
_entity.type
_entity.pdbx_description
1 polymer ?
#
loop_
_entity_poly.entity_id
_entity_poly.type
_entity_poly.pdbx_seq_one_letter_code
_entity_poly.pdbx_strand_id
1 'polypeptide(L)'
;MEFSDIFDKSAEVRNYADCFKDGKIENIKVFEAQKRIEITLRPVKTVKKSVIMAVAKDIRSVYGLGAIKIFTHYEPELFSAAYYPEILTYITLKFHGSAEFLEGSEAQYSDGTLTITLAKKGKDMLISNGIGEDIKKLVSEEFDLELEVEIIDGETDDDYFSNIDDYNSY
;
A
#
# COMPACT_ATOMS: atom_id res chain seq x y z
N MET A 1 25.85 3.52 7.36
CA MET A 1 25.11 3.01 8.54
C MET A 1 23.81 2.44 8.02
N GLU A 2 23.65 1.16 8.20
CA GLU A 2 22.42 0.48 7.76
C GLU A 2 21.33 0.63 8.82
N PHE A 3 20.07 0.45 8.38
CA PHE A 3 18.92 0.50 9.30
C PHE A 3 19.01 -0.52 10.43
N SER A 4 19.55 -1.71 10.13
CA SER A 4 19.80 -2.78 11.09
C SER A 4 20.82 -2.41 12.16
N ASP A 5 21.80 -1.55 11.84
CA ASP A 5 22.82 -1.12 12.80
C ASP A 5 22.26 -0.18 13.87
N ILE A 6 21.27 0.66 13.47
CA ILE A 6 20.65 1.62 14.39
C ILE A 6 19.69 0.91 15.35
N PHE A 7 18.97 -0.09 14.86
CA PHE A 7 17.95 -0.80 15.63
C PHE A 7 18.33 -2.25 15.92
N ASP A 8 19.58 -2.46 16.30
CA ASP A 8 20.18 -3.78 16.55
C ASP A 8 19.49 -4.59 17.66
N LYS A 9 18.82 -3.92 18.60
CA LYS A 9 18.07 -4.57 19.68
C LYS A 9 16.70 -5.11 19.24
N SER A 10 16.18 -4.65 18.10
CA SER A 10 14.89 -5.11 17.57
C SER A 10 15.02 -6.51 16.97
N ALA A 11 14.23 -7.45 17.46
CA ALA A 11 14.16 -8.80 16.92
C ALA A 11 13.58 -8.81 15.50
N GLU A 12 12.55 -8.00 15.25
CA GLU A 12 11.91 -7.90 13.94
C GLU A 12 12.84 -7.28 12.89
N VAL A 13 13.66 -6.29 13.26
CA VAL A 13 14.68 -5.75 12.34
C VAL A 13 15.67 -6.83 11.93
N ARG A 14 16.11 -7.69 12.87
CA ARG A 14 16.98 -8.83 12.55
C ARG A 14 16.28 -9.88 11.70
N ASN A 15 15.03 -10.21 12.02
CA ASN A 15 14.25 -11.21 11.28
C ASN A 15 14.01 -10.79 9.81
N TYR A 16 13.84 -9.51 9.58
CA TYR A 16 13.61 -8.94 8.25
C TYR A 16 14.83 -8.18 7.68
N ALA A 17 16.02 -8.47 8.16
CA ALA A 17 17.24 -7.78 7.73
C ALA A 17 17.42 -7.74 6.19
N ASP A 18 17.09 -8.83 5.51
CA ASP A 18 17.18 -8.91 4.04
C ASP A 18 16.25 -7.94 3.31
N CYS A 19 15.17 -7.48 3.95
CA CYS A 19 14.27 -6.47 3.38
C CYS A 19 14.90 -5.08 3.34
N PHE A 20 15.83 -4.80 4.25
CA PHE A 20 16.45 -3.48 4.43
C PHE A 20 17.91 -3.43 3.99
N LYS A 21 18.49 -4.59 3.65
CA LYS A 21 19.87 -4.69 3.20
C LYS A 21 20.10 -3.82 1.98
N ASP A 22 21.27 -3.17 1.94
CA ASP A 22 21.70 -2.24 0.87
C ASP A 22 20.77 -1.02 0.67
N GLY A 23 19.73 -0.89 1.48
CA GLY A 23 18.88 0.28 1.53
C GLY A 23 19.53 1.47 2.22
N LYS A 24 19.03 2.66 1.95
CA LYS A 24 19.53 3.91 2.54
C LYS A 24 18.51 4.49 3.51
N ILE A 25 18.99 5.10 4.58
CA ILE A 25 18.19 5.99 5.41
C ILE A 25 18.33 7.38 4.80
N GLU A 26 17.24 7.93 4.30
CA GLU A 26 17.22 9.26 3.72
C GLU A 26 17.09 10.35 4.78
N ASN A 27 16.26 10.08 5.80
CA ASN A 27 15.98 11.07 6.82
C ASN A 27 15.57 10.40 8.14
N ILE A 28 15.97 11.02 9.25
CA ILE A 28 15.50 10.71 10.60
C ILE A 28 15.12 12.01 11.28
N LYS A 29 13.87 12.09 11.76
CA LYS A 29 13.38 13.19 12.59
C LYS A 29 13.07 12.68 13.98
N VAL A 30 13.63 13.35 15.00
CA VAL A 30 13.39 13.02 16.40
C VAL A 30 12.62 14.13 17.06
N PHE A 31 11.50 13.79 17.69
CA PHE A 31 10.63 14.70 18.44
C PHE A 31 10.71 14.31 19.93
N GLU A 32 11.68 14.86 20.63
CA GLU A 32 12.03 14.45 22.00
C GLU A 32 10.87 14.58 22.98
N ALA A 33 10.15 15.70 22.96
CA ALA A 33 9.03 15.95 23.85
C ALA A 33 7.90 14.91 23.74
N GLN A 34 7.75 14.29 22.56
CA GLN A 34 6.72 13.30 22.24
C GLN A 34 7.27 11.87 22.25
N LYS A 35 8.57 11.70 22.48
CA LYS A 35 9.28 10.42 22.28
C LYS A 35 8.93 9.77 20.94
N ARG A 36 8.86 10.58 19.89
CA ARG A 36 8.47 10.15 18.54
C ARG A 36 9.65 10.21 17.59
N ILE A 37 9.76 9.21 16.73
CA ILE A 37 10.74 9.15 15.64
C ILE A 37 10.00 8.96 14.32
N GLU A 38 10.44 9.67 13.30
CA GLU A 38 10.03 9.48 11.91
C GLU A 38 11.26 9.15 11.07
N ILE A 39 11.18 8.08 10.31
CA ILE A 39 12.29 7.58 9.49
C ILE A 39 11.81 7.43 8.07
N THR A 40 12.59 7.94 7.12
CA THR A 40 12.39 7.69 5.69
C THR A 40 13.48 6.77 5.19
N LEU A 41 13.07 5.62 4.68
CA LEU A 41 13.96 4.60 4.12
C LEU A 41 13.83 4.58 2.60
N ARG A 42 14.95 4.38 1.90
CA ARG A 42 14.98 4.03 0.49
C ARG A 42 15.51 2.60 0.33
N PRO A 43 14.63 1.60 0.40
CA PRO A 43 15.01 0.21 0.17
C PRO A 43 15.36 -0.02 -1.31
N VAL A 44 16.18 -1.02 -1.59
CA VAL A 44 16.51 -1.41 -2.99
C VAL A 44 15.45 -2.26 -3.65
N LYS A 45 14.48 -2.74 -2.89
CA LYS A 45 13.30 -3.50 -3.33
C LYS A 45 12.07 -3.09 -2.52
N THR A 46 10.89 -3.36 -3.05
CA THR A 46 9.65 -3.10 -2.32
C THR A 46 9.55 -3.98 -1.07
N VAL A 47 9.08 -3.39 0.03
CA VAL A 47 8.90 -4.06 1.32
C VAL A 47 7.42 -4.12 1.64
N LYS A 48 6.95 -5.27 2.10
CA LYS A 48 5.55 -5.42 2.51
C LYS A 48 5.21 -4.47 3.64
N LYS A 49 4.07 -3.81 3.57
CA LYS A 49 3.59 -2.92 4.64
C LYS A 49 3.44 -3.64 5.98
N SER A 50 3.06 -4.92 5.95
CA SER A 50 2.99 -5.75 7.16
C SER A 50 4.34 -5.89 7.85
N VAL A 51 5.44 -5.98 7.08
CA VAL A 51 6.81 -6.02 7.61
C VAL A 51 7.18 -4.68 8.24
N ILE A 52 6.91 -3.57 7.56
CA ILE A 52 7.14 -2.21 8.09
C ILE A 52 6.38 -2.02 9.41
N MET A 53 5.12 -2.45 9.46
CA MET A 53 4.29 -2.33 10.67
C MET A 53 4.83 -3.19 11.82
N ALA A 54 5.25 -4.43 11.56
CA ALA A 54 5.82 -5.32 12.56
C ALA A 54 7.13 -4.76 13.13
N VAL A 55 8.01 -4.29 12.26
CA VAL A 55 9.28 -3.65 12.62
C VAL A 55 9.04 -2.37 13.45
N ALA A 56 8.14 -1.51 13.01
CA ALA A 56 7.80 -0.29 13.74
C ALA A 56 7.27 -0.59 15.15
N LYS A 57 6.37 -1.57 15.26
CA LYS A 57 5.82 -1.99 16.55
C LYS A 57 6.90 -2.51 17.50
N ASP A 58 7.81 -3.33 17.00
CA ASP A 58 8.89 -3.91 17.82
C ASP A 58 9.89 -2.85 18.25
N ILE A 59 10.36 -1.98 17.34
CA ILE A 59 11.23 -0.85 17.67
C ILE A 59 10.58 0.03 18.74
N ARG A 60 9.32 0.39 18.56
CA ARG A 60 8.59 1.21 19.53
C ARG A 60 8.64 0.59 20.94
N SER A 61 8.41 -0.72 21.02
CA SER A 61 8.42 -1.46 22.29
C SER A 61 9.81 -1.52 22.91
N VAL A 62 10.80 -1.96 22.13
CA VAL A 62 12.18 -2.22 22.61
C VAL A 62 12.89 -0.94 23.05
N TYR A 63 12.66 0.16 22.33
CA TYR A 63 13.29 1.46 22.62
C TYR A 63 12.42 2.39 23.47
N GLY A 64 11.24 1.95 23.92
CA GLY A 64 10.38 2.74 24.79
C GLY A 64 9.87 4.03 24.17
N LEU A 65 9.59 4.01 22.86
CA LEU A 65 9.12 5.18 22.13
C LEU A 65 7.61 5.40 22.33
N GLY A 66 7.18 6.64 22.34
CA GLY A 66 5.75 7.01 22.29
C GLY A 66 5.14 6.68 20.93
N ALA A 67 5.86 6.97 19.85
CA ALA A 67 5.46 6.64 18.47
C ALA A 67 6.68 6.49 17.56
N ILE A 68 6.51 5.70 16.51
CA ILE A 68 7.45 5.63 15.38
C ILE A 68 6.67 5.58 14.08
N LYS A 69 7.14 6.31 13.08
CA LYS A 69 6.65 6.23 11.71
C LYS A 69 7.81 5.88 10.79
N ILE A 70 7.63 4.87 9.98
CA ILE A 70 8.59 4.46 8.96
C ILE A 70 7.94 4.68 7.60
N PHE A 71 8.50 5.60 6.84
CA PHE A 71 8.11 5.89 5.46
C PHE A 71 9.08 5.17 4.52
N THR A 72 8.57 4.66 3.43
CA THR A 72 9.37 4.05 2.37
C THR A 72 9.32 4.93 1.13
N HIS A 73 10.48 5.13 0.52
CA HIS A 73 10.63 5.88 -0.72
C HIS A 73 11.42 5.01 -1.70
N TYR A 74 10.80 4.63 -2.80
CA TYR A 74 11.34 3.70 -3.77
C TYR A 74 11.73 4.40 -5.06
N GLU A 75 12.65 3.81 -5.81
CA GLU A 75 12.88 4.21 -7.18
C GLU A 75 11.62 3.93 -8.04
N PRO A 76 11.22 4.85 -8.94
CA PRO A 76 9.99 4.70 -9.73
C PRO A 76 9.90 3.40 -10.52
N GLU A 77 11.04 2.86 -10.97
CA GLU A 77 11.15 1.63 -11.75
C GLU A 77 10.76 0.38 -10.97
N LEU A 78 10.71 0.47 -9.63
CA LEU A 78 10.26 -0.62 -8.77
C LEU A 78 8.73 -0.76 -8.72
N PHE A 79 8.00 0.23 -9.24
CA PHE A 79 6.53 0.16 -9.25
C PHE A 79 6.04 -0.81 -10.34
N SER A 80 5.15 -1.68 -9.95
CA SER A 80 4.41 -2.58 -10.86
C SER A 80 3.08 -2.97 -10.23
N ALA A 81 2.24 -3.67 -10.99
CA ALA A 81 0.99 -4.23 -10.46
C ALA A 81 1.21 -5.20 -9.28
N ALA A 82 2.40 -5.78 -9.15
CA ALA A 82 2.77 -6.63 -7.99
C ALA A 82 2.77 -5.86 -6.66
N TYR A 83 2.80 -4.53 -6.67
CA TYR A 83 2.67 -3.68 -5.49
C TYR A 83 1.20 -3.48 -5.04
N TYR A 84 0.23 -3.90 -5.84
CA TYR A 84 -1.19 -3.72 -5.53
C TYR A 84 -1.62 -4.29 -4.17
N PRO A 85 -1.16 -5.44 -3.69
CA PRO A 85 -1.46 -5.90 -2.34
C PRO A 85 -1.08 -4.91 -1.24
N GLU A 86 -0.01 -4.15 -1.43
CA GLU A 86 0.44 -3.13 -0.48
C GLU A 86 -0.46 -1.87 -0.54
N ILE A 87 -0.94 -1.52 -1.73
CA ILE A 87 -1.97 -0.48 -1.90
C ILE A 87 -3.25 -0.89 -1.19
N LEU A 88 -3.70 -2.14 -1.35
CA LEU A 88 -4.87 -2.66 -0.64
C LEU A 88 -4.72 -2.58 0.87
N THR A 89 -3.58 -2.97 1.41
CA THR A 89 -3.29 -2.87 2.84
C THR A 89 -3.42 -1.42 3.33
N TYR A 90 -2.86 -0.46 2.60
CA TYR A 90 -2.96 0.96 2.94
C TYR A 90 -4.42 1.45 2.92
N ILE A 91 -5.15 1.17 1.85
CA ILE A 91 -6.54 1.63 1.67
C ILE A 91 -7.46 1.03 2.73
N THR A 92 -7.34 -0.26 3.02
CA THR A 92 -8.19 -0.93 4.01
C THR A 92 -7.94 -0.44 5.43
N LEU A 93 -6.70 -0.07 5.76
CA LEU A 93 -6.36 0.54 7.05
C LEU A 93 -6.89 1.97 7.18
N LYS A 94 -6.89 2.73 6.09
CA LYS A 94 -7.36 4.11 6.06
C LYS A 94 -8.88 4.21 5.99
N PHE A 95 -9.52 3.32 5.22
CA PHE A 95 -10.96 3.31 4.94
C PHE A 95 -11.54 1.93 5.22
N HIS A 96 -11.91 1.66 6.45
CA HIS A 96 -12.40 0.34 6.87
C HIS A 96 -13.58 -0.19 6.05
N GLY A 97 -14.46 0.71 5.58
CA GLY A 97 -15.61 0.33 4.74
C GLY A 97 -15.26 -0.07 3.30
N SER A 98 -14.05 0.21 2.83
CA SER A 98 -13.64 -0.11 1.45
C SER A 98 -13.20 -1.56 1.26
N ALA A 99 -12.82 -2.25 2.33
CA ALA A 99 -12.29 -3.61 2.28
C ALA A 99 -13.26 -4.57 1.58
N GLU A 100 -14.57 -4.45 1.86
CA GLU A 100 -15.60 -5.29 1.26
C GLU A 100 -15.70 -5.13 -0.26
N PHE A 101 -15.52 -3.90 -0.77
CA PHE A 101 -15.59 -3.61 -2.21
C PHE A 101 -14.32 -4.02 -2.96
N LEU A 102 -13.18 -4.06 -2.25
CA LEU A 102 -11.89 -4.39 -2.82
C LEU A 102 -11.52 -5.87 -2.69
N GLU A 103 -12.30 -6.64 -1.95
CA GLU A 103 -12.08 -8.08 -1.81
C GLU A 103 -12.16 -8.80 -3.15
N GLY A 104 -11.12 -9.58 -3.48
CA GLY A 104 -11.03 -10.30 -4.75
C GLY A 104 -10.75 -9.43 -5.97
N SER A 105 -10.46 -8.14 -5.78
CA SER A 105 -10.06 -7.26 -6.88
C SER A 105 -8.68 -7.57 -7.39
N GLU A 106 -8.43 -7.27 -8.66
CA GLU A 106 -7.15 -7.44 -9.34
C GLU A 106 -6.71 -6.11 -9.95
N ALA A 107 -5.41 -5.94 -10.14
CA ALA A 107 -4.87 -4.75 -10.78
C ALA A 107 -3.89 -5.09 -11.90
N GLN A 108 -3.88 -4.22 -12.90
CA GLN A 108 -2.91 -4.19 -13.99
C GLN A 108 -2.31 -2.79 -14.10
N TYR A 109 -1.05 -2.70 -14.47
CA TYR A 109 -0.37 -1.43 -14.69
C TYR A 109 0.24 -1.40 -16.09
N SER A 110 -0.17 -0.44 -16.88
CA SER A 110 0.29 -0.24 -18.25
C SER A 110 0.14 1.23 -18.65
N ASP A 111 1.14 1.74 -19.36
CA ASP A 111 1.12 3.10 -19.93
C ASP A 111 0.74 4.21 -18.92
N GLY A 112 1.27 4.11 -17.71
CA GLY A 112 1.02 5.08 -16.66
C GLY A 112 -0.37 5.01 -16.02
N THR A 113 -1.14 3.94 -16.28
CA THR A 113 -2.48 3.72 -15.72
C THR A 113 -2.51 2.45 -14.90
N LEU A 114 -2.94 2.57 -13.64
CA LEU A 114 -3.28 1.44 -12.78
C LEU A 114 -4.77 1.16 -12.91
N THR A 115 -5.11 0.04 -13.54
CA THR A 115 -6.49 -0.40 -13.72
C THR A 115 -6.83 -1.44 -12.66
N ILE A 116 -7.83 -1.14 -11.83
CA ILE A 116 -8.32 -2.01 -10.77
C ILE A 116 -9.67 -2.59 -11.22
N THR A 117 -9.73 -3.90 -11.37
CA THR A 117 -10.95 -4.63 -11.69
C THR A 117 -11.53 -5.23 -10.42
N LEU A 118 -12.73 -4.80 -10.05
CA LEU A 118 -13.42 -5.31 -8.86
C LEU A 118 -14.02 -6.69 -9.15
N ALA A 119 -14.13 -7.53 -8.12
CA ALA A 119 -14.82 -8.81 -8.21
C ALA A 119 -16.35 -8.64 -8.27
N LYS A 120 -16.86 -7.51 -7.78
CA LYS A 120 -18.30 -7.16 -7.72
C LYS A 120 -18.49 -5.66 -7.97
N LYS A 121 -19.75 -5.21 -8.03
CA LYS A 121 -20.06 -3.78 -8.14
C LYS A 121 -19.62 -3.00 -6.90
N GLY A 122 -19.10 -1.81 -7.09
CA GLY A 122 -18.61 -0.96 -6.01
C GLY A 122 -17.83 0.28 -6.49
N LYS A 123 -17.64 0.41 -7.79
CA LYS A 123 -16.89 1.49 -8.43
C LYS A 123 -17.33 2.88 -7.93
N ASP A 124 -18.64 3.17 -7.99
CA ASP A 124 -19.14 4.50 -7.65
C ASP A 124 -18.92 4.85 -6.18
N MET A 125 -19.00 3.86 -5.29
CA MET A 125 -18.72 4.03 -3.88
C MET A 125 -17.22 4.34 -3.65
N LEU A 126 -16.34 3.62 -4.30
CA LEU A 126 -14.90 3.83 -4.18
C LEU A 126 -14.49 5.18 -4.76
N ILE A 127 -15.05 5.58 -5.91
CA ILE A 127 -14.78 6.89 -6.52
C ILE A 127 -15.29 8.01 -5.63
N SER A 128 -16.51 7.92 -5.10
CA SER A 128 -17.09 8.95 -4.23
C SER A 128 -16.34 9.10 -2.90
N ASN A 129 -15.68 8.05 -2.43
CA ASN A 129 -14.82 8.08 -1.26
C ASN A 129 -13.38 8.56 -1.55
N GLY A 130 -13.07 8.90 -2.79
CA GLY A 130 -11.76 9.44 -3.17
C GLY A 130 -10.63 8.40 -3.19
N ILE A 131 -10.95 7.11 -3.29
CA ILE A 131 -9.95 6.03 -3.24
C ILE A 131 -8.92 6.17 -4.36
N GLY A 132 -9.34 6.54 -5.58
CA GLY A 132 -8.42 6.74 -6.70
C GLY A 132 -7.38 7.82 -6.42
N GLU A 133 -7.81 8.96 -5.86
CA GLU A 133 -6.91 10.06 -5.50
C GLU A 133 -5.96 9.68 -4.36
N ASP A 134 -6.44 8.91 -3.38
CA ASP A 134 -5.58 8.41 -2.30
C ASP A 134 -4.51 7.44 -2.81
N ILE A 135 -4.84 6.60 -3.78
CA ILE A 135 -3.87 5.70 -4.44
C ILE A 135 -2.83 6.51 -5.21
N LYS A 136 -3.24 7.49 -6.00
CA LYS A 136 -2.33 8.39 -6.73
C LYS A 136 -1.36 9.08 -5.77
N LYS A 137 -1.87 9.60 -4.66
CA LYS A 137 -1.07 10.26 -3.64
C LYS A 137 -0.05 9.30 -3.02
N LEU A 138 -0.48 8.09 -2.63
CA LEU A 138 0.39 7.07 -2.06
C LEU A 138 1.55 6.73 -3.02
N VAL A 139 1.24 6.47 -4.28
CA VAL A 139 2.25 6.11 -5.28
C VAL A 139 3.18 7.27 -5.58
N SER A 140 2.67 8.49 -5.64
CA SER A 140 3.50 9.69 -5.79
C SER A 140 4.45 9.88 -4.61
N GLU A 141 3.98 9.70 -3.38
CA GLU A 141 4.82 9.84 -2.18
C GLU A 141 5.86 8.73 -2.03
N GLU A 142 5.51 7.48 -2.39
CA GLU A 142 6.40 6.34 -2.21
C GLU A 142 7.34 6.09 -3.40
N PHE A 143 6.95 6.45 -4.62
CA PHE A 143 7.69 6.13 -5.86
C PHE A 143 8.08 7.34 -6.71
N ASP A 144 7.79 8.57 -6.28
CA ASP A 144 7.92 9.76 -7.13
C ASP A 144 7.29 9.57 -8.53
N LEU A 145 6.20 8.83 -8.59
CA LEU A 145 5.53 8.42 -9.81
C LEU A 145 4.12 8.98 -9.86
N GLU A 146 3.81 9.71 -10.93
CA GLU A 146 2.44 10.12 -11.22
C GLU A 146 1.80 9.08 -12.15
N LEU A 147 0.62 8.58 -11.76
CA LEU A 147 -0.16 7.64 -12.54
C LEU A 147 -1.64 8.00 -12.53
N GLU A 148 -2.36 7.45 -13.50
CA GLU A 148 -3.81 7.46 -13.49
C GLU A 148 -4.34 6.19 -12.84
N VAL A 149 -5.50 6.30 -12.19
CA VAL A 149 -6.19 5.17 -11.57
C VAL A 149 -7.56 5.01 -12.22
N GLU A 150 -7.80 3.84 -12.76
CA GLU A 150 -9.09 3.44 -13.33
C GLU A 150 -9.67 2.30 -12.50
N ILE A 151 -10.95 2.43 -12.10
CA ILE A 151 -11.67 1.40 -11.36
C ILE A 151 -12.80 0.88 -12.26
N ILE A 152 -12.84 -0.44 -12.44
CA ILE A 152 -13.82 -1.13 -13.27
C ILE A 152 -14.63 -2.09 -12.38
N ASP A 153 -15.95 -2.04 -12.48
CA ASP A 153 -16.81 -3.02 -11.81
C ASP A 153 -16.62 -4.43 -12.40
N GLY A 154 -16.66 -5.43 -11.52
CA GLY A 154 -16.74 -6.82 -11.92
C GLY A 154 -18.14 -7.19 -12.45
N GLU A 155 -18.20 -8.28 -13.19
CA GLU A 155 -19.47 -8.88 -13.59
C GLU A 155 -20.17 -9.48 -12.36
N THR A 156 -21.44 -9.12 -12.15
CA THR A 156 -22.30 -9.73 -11.12
C THR A 156 -23.23 -10.74 -11.77
N ASP A 157 -23.70 -11.71 -10.98
CA ASP A 157 -24.69 -12.72 -11.46
C ASP A 157 -25.98 -12.07 -12.00
N ASP A 158 -26.30 -10.84 -11.57
CA ASP A 158 -27.44 -10.08 -12.08
C ASP A 158 -27.26 -9.67 -13.55
N ASP A 159 -26.03 -9.43 -14.00
CA ASP A 159 -25.75 -9.10 -15.42
C ASP A 159 -25.86 -10.36 -16.31
N TYR A 160 -25.71 -11.55 -15.73
CA TYR A 160 -25.90 -12.81 -16.43
C TYR A 160 -27.39 -13.08 -16.74
N PHE A 161 -28.28 -12.71 -15.83
CA PHE A 161 -29.72 -12.89 -16.00
C PHE A 161 -30.36 -11.84 -16.94
N SER A 162 -29.83 -10.61 -16.96
CA SER A 162 -30.34 -9.57 -17.88
C SER A 162 -30.02 -9.87 -19.34
N ASN A 163 -28.96 -10.61 -19.63
CA ASN A 163 -28.62 -11.05 -20.98
C ASN A 163 -29.44 -12.28 -21.46
N ILE A 164 -30.05 -13.02 -20.53
CA ILE A 164 -30.90 -14.19 -20.88
C ILE A 164 -32.32 -13.74 -21.32
N ASP A 165 -32.85 -12.67 -20.77
CA ASP A 165 -34.16 -12.16 -21.14
C ASP A 165 -34.20 -11.58 -22.56
N ASP A 166 -33.10 -11.08 -23.09
CA ASP A 166 -32.99 -10.61 -24.48
C ASP A 166 -32.96 -11.77 -25.50
N TYR A 167 -32.63 -12.99 -25.10
CA TYR A 167 -32.61 -14.18 -25.97
C TYR A 167 -33.96 -14.87 -26.11
N ASN A 168 -34.91 -14.58 -25.21
CA ASN A 168 -36.23 -15.22 -25.21
C ASN A 168 -37.38 -14.37 -25.87
N SER A 169 -37.03 -13.26 -26.54
CA SER A 169 -37.98 -12.38 -27.20
C SER A 169 -38.05 -12.56 -28.74
N TYR A 170 -37.81 -13.79 -29.25
CA TYR A 170 -38.10 -14.16 -30.65
C TYR A 170 -38.99 -15.38 -30.75
#